data_545c9868393ee02bd5d2ce5b3fed5fa5
#
_entry.id   545c9868393ee02bd5d2ce5b3fed5fa5
#
_cell.length_a   1.000
_cell.length_b   1.000
_cell.length_c   1.000
_cell.angle_alpha   90.00
_cell.angle_beta   90.00
_cell.angle_gamma   90.00
#
_symmetry.space_group_name_H-M   'P 1'
#
loop_
_entity.id
_entity.type
_entity.pdbx_description
1 polymer ?
#
loop_
_entity_poly.entity_id
_entity_poly.type
_entity_poly.pdbx_seq_one_letter_code
_entity_poly.pdbx_strand_id
1 'polypeptide(L)'
;MSKYVKFLLQAIALLSITLGVFSAQAMAKTNIQYEVINGDTLVISGNGETEETIKYGKEVKKSQIKKWIIKEGITKITPLGIGKFESVREIVLPDSLTEIGDTTFAGCYKLKKVRFGKGLQVIGYSAFASCISLEEIDIPDSVVEISESVFASCHKLKKITLPERLKEWNFNTFRDCPALETIVNNSKIPCYMPWYKKYVTWRVDGKKTKTIPAGKTGTSTRKKLSIQYDLRGGQETKKLPRTYRFGDSVTLPETVKRKGYVFMGWSDKMYADVEKVESRQKKAKFYATWYKYKVESKKTGTATVSFDSSQAKVLLEAHAIRYSVYKDMSLCDEKYCNKSKGRVRIKYLEPGKTYYFEICGVRDPDHPFEKWRAKRKVSICG
;
A
#
# COMPACT_ATOMS: atom_id res chain seq x y z
N MET A 1 49.63 55.61 -18.73
CA MET A 1 49.00 54.23 -18.49
C MET A 1 49.02 53.53 -19.86
N SER A 2 49.77 52.42 -19.95
CA SER A 2 49.96 51.66 -21.17
C SER A 2 48.63 51.11 -21.71
N LYS A 3 48.46 51.07 -23.03
CA LYS A 3 47.30 50.44 -23.70
C LYS A 3 47.04 49.02 -23.20
N TYR A 4 48.05 48.30 -22.77
CA TYR A 4 47.98 46.97 -22.19
C TYR A 4 47.27 46.92 -20.81
N VAL A 5 47.49 47.97 -19.98
CA VAL A 5 46.84 48.02 -18.65
C VAL A 5 45.35 48.31 -18.80
N LYS A 6 44.92 49.11 -19.77
CA LYS A 6 43.48 49.31 -20.06
C LYS A 6 42.82 48.04 -20.61
N PHE A 7 43.53 47.27 -21.45
CA PHE A 7 42.97 46.00 -21.97
C PHE A 7 42.85 44.93 -20.89
N LEU A 8 43.82 44.84 -19.96
CA LEU A 8 43.78 43.95 -18.84
C LEU A 8 42.63 44.30 -17.85
N LEU A 9 42.42 45.58 -17.58
CA LEU A 9 41.32 46.03 -16.72
C LEU A 9 39.95 45.82 -17.35
N GLN A 10 39.82 45.94 -18.68
CA GLN A 10 38.57 45.59 -19.39
C GLN A 10 38.34 44.08 -19.42
N ALA A 11 39.37 43.25 -19.59
CA ALA A 11 39.26 41.80 -19.53
C ALA A 11 38.88 41.28 -18.11
N ILE A 12 39.44 41.88 -17.07
CA ILE A 12 39.09 41.56 -15.67
C ILE A 12 37.67 42.00 -15.34
N ALA A 13 37.22 43.16 -15.84
CA ALA A 13 35.82 43.61 -15.66
C ALA A 13 34.81 42.70 -16.38
N LEU A 14 35.14 42.23 -17.60
CA LEU A 14 34.31 41.26 -18.31
C LEU A 14 34.30 39.88 -17.62
N LEU A 15 35.42 39.42 -17.08
CA LEU A 15 35.51 38.18 -16.32
C LEU A 15 34.74 38.25 -15.00
N SER A 16 34.75 39.40 -14.31
CA SER A 16 33.98 39.60 -13.09
C SER A 16 32.48 39.71 -13.34
N ILE A 17 32.06 40.26 -14.49
CA ILE A 17 30.64 40.30 -14.89
C ILE A 17 30.14 38.90 -15.27
N THR A 18 30.93 38.10 -15.99
CA THR A 18 30.57 36.72 -16.33
C THR A 18 30.56 35.79 -15.10
N LEU A 19 31.53 35.93 -14.19
CA LEU A 19 31.54 35.23 -12.91
C LEU A 19 30.41 35.70 -11.96
N GLY A 20 30.08 37.00 -11.98
CA GLY A 20 28.95 37.56 -11.21
C GLY A 20 27.60 37.11 -11.73
N VAL A 21 27.43 36.93 -13.04
CA VAL A 21 26.19 36.39 -13.63
C VAL A 21 26.10 34.88 -13.38
N PHE A 22 27.21 34.13 -13.41
CA PHE A 22 27.20 32.70 -13.04
C PHE A 22 26.94 32.49 -11.55
N SER A 23 27.43 33.34 -10.66
CA SER A 23 27.16 33.25 -9.23
C SER A 23 25.75 33.75 -8.86
N ALA A 24 25.17 34.67 -9.63
CA ALA A 24 23.79 35.13 -9.41
C ALA A 24 22.75 34.12 -9.92
N GLN A 25 23.07 33.30 -10.93
CA GLN A 25 22.23 32.17 -11.33
C GLN A 25 22.34 30.96 -10.40
N ALA A 26 23.40 30.85 -9.59
CA ALA A 26 23.62 29.71 -8.67
C ALA A 26 22.96 29.88 -7.30
N MET A 27 22.25 30.98 -7.04
CA MET A 27 21.50 31.20 -5.77
C MET A 27 20.13 31.83 -6.01
N ALA A 28 19.38 31.36 -6.97
CA ALA A 28 17.94 31.50 -6.91
C ALA A 28 17.47 30.55 -5.78
N LYS A 29 17.39 31.08 -4.56
CA LYS A 29 16.80 30.43 -3.43
C LYS A 29 15.44 29.91 -3.90
N THR A 30 15.29 28.60 -4.02
CA THR A 30 14.03 27.97 -4.45
C THR A 30 12.93 28.49 -3.54
N ASN A 31 11.98 29.24 -4.10
CA ASN A 31 10.89 29.85 -3.36
C ASN A 31 9.72 28.84 -3.26
N ILE A 32 10.06 27.60 -2.92
CA ILE A 32 9.07 26.52 -2.81
C ILE A 32 8.28 26.67 -1.52
N GLN A 33 6.98 26.66 -1.65
CA GLN A 33 6.04 26.73 -0.55
C GLN A 33 5.21 25.46 -0.47
N TYR A 34 4.93 25.03 0.76
CA TYR A 34 4.14 23.85 1.06
C TYR A 34 2.96 24.26 1.94
N GLU A 35 1.76 24.07 1.47
CA GLU A 35 0.53 24.41 2.18
C GLU A 35 -0.39 23.17 2.26
N VAL A 36 -1.05 23.01 3.41
CA VAL A 36 -2.11 21.99 3.54
C VAL A 36 -3.45 22.68 3.59
N ILE A 37 -4.27 22.44 2.59
CA ILE A 37 -5.63 22.96 2.49
C ILE A 37 -6.64 21.85 2.81
N ASN A 38 -7.79 22.21 3.37
CA ASN A 38 -8.87 21.30 3.76
C ASN A 38 -8.42 20.13 4.66
N GLY A 39 -7.26 20.25 5.34
CA GLY A 39 -6.71 19.24 6.25
C GLY A 39 -6.17 17.97 5.60
N ASP A 40 -6.33 17.76 4.28
CA ASP A 40 -5.92 16.52 3.60
C ASP A 40 -5.28 16.71 2.21
N THR A 41 -5.16 17.93 1.74
CA THR A 41 -4.58 18.24 0.43
C THR A 41 -3.30 19.06 0.58
N LEU A 42 -2.16 18.48 0.18
CA LEU A 42 -0.88 19.17 0.11
C LEU A 42 -0.76 19.91 -1.21
N VAL A 43 -0.56 21.22 -1.15
CA VAL A 43 -0.28 22.08 -2.30
C VAL A 43 1.21 22.47 -2.28
N ILE A 44 1.90 22.28 -3.39
CA ILE A 44 3.30 22.66 -3.59
C ILE A 44 3.32 23.73 -4.68
N SER A 45 3.88 24.90 -4.36
CA SER A 45 3.94 26.04 -5.26
C SER A 45 5.32 26.70 -5.21
N GLY A 46 5.61 27.55 -6.20
CA GLY A 46 6.90 28.22 -6.36
C GLY A 46 7.50 27.94 -7.72
N ASN A 47 8.81 28.15 -7.86
CA ASN A 47 9.51 27.97 -9.14
C ASN A 47 10.77 27.11 -8.97
N GLY A 48 11.03 26.24 -9.95
CA GLY A 48 12.21 25.39 -10.01
C GLY A 48 12.03 24.01 -9.39
N GLU A 49 13.07 23.50 -8.75
CA GLU A 49 13.09 22.14 -8.19
C GLU A 49 12.69 22.14 -6.72
N THR A 50 11.99 21.10 -6.27
CA THR A 50 11.68 20.92 -4.84
C THR A 50 12.92 20.46 -4.07
N GLU A 51 13.01 20.87 -2.81
CA GLU A 51 14.08 20.41 -1.90
C GLU A 51 13.70 19.04 -1.29
N GLU A 52 14.71 18.26 -0.86
CA GLU A 52 14.51 16.91 -0.28
C GLU A 52 13.71 16.88 1.04
N THR A 53 13.55 18.02 1.69
CA THR A 53 12.84 18.13 2.97
C THR A 53 11.67 19.09 2.91
N ILE A 54 10.48 18.57 3.14
CA ILE A 54 9.29 19.42 3.30
C ILE A 54 9.31 20.10 4.67
N LYS A 55 9.31 21.43 4.68
CA LYS A 55 9.09 22.25 5.86
C LYS A 55 7.59 22.65 5.95
N TYR A 56 6.70 21.70 6.18
CA TYR A 56 5.34 22.04 6.59
C TYR A 56 5.24 22.08 8.12
N GLY A 57 4.32 22.89 8.64
CA GLY A 57 4.15 23.10 10.09
C GLY A 57 4.02 21.78 10.86
N LYS A 58 4.50 21.74 12.08
CA LYS A 58 4.55 20.55 12.98
C LYS A 58 3.19 19.85 13.19
N GLU A 59 2.09 20.47 12.83
CA GLU A 59 0.72 19.99 13.06
C GLU A 59 0.19 19.05 11.98
N VAL A 60 0.85 18.95 10.80
CA VAL A 60 0.35 18.13 9.70
C VAL A 60 0.88 16.71 9.79
N LYS A 61 0.00 15.77 10.06
CA LYS A 61 0.32 14.35 10.01
C LYS A 61 0.30 13.86 8.55
N LYS A 62 1.43 13.36 8.06
CA LYS A 62 1.56 12.79 6.68
C LYS A 62 0.47 11.76 6.35
N SER A 63 0.02 10.98 7.34
CA SER A 63 -1.05 10.00 7.19
C SER A 63 -2.43 10.60 6.88
N GLN A 64 -2.63 11.90 7.09
CA GLN A 64 -3.88 12.60 6.78
C GLN A 64 -3.94 13.06 5.33
N ILE A 65 -2.77 13.24 4.66
CA ILE A 65 -2.71 13.75 3.29
C ILE A 65 -3.23 12.70 2.31
N LYS A 66 -4.29 13.05 1.59
CA LYS A 66 -4.94 12.21 0.58
C LYS A 66 -4.69 12.66 -0.85
N LYS A 67 -4.33 13.93 -1.03
CA LYS A 67 -4.13 14.53 -2.35
C LYS A 67 -2.91 15.44 -2.36
N TRP A 68 -2.16 15.39 -3.50
CA TRP A 68 -1.11 16.36 -3.81
C TRP A 68 -1.50 17.16 -5.03
N ILE A 69 -1.27 18.47 -4.98
CA ILE A 69 -1.42 19.40 -6.08
C ILE A 69 -0.10 20.16 -6.22
N ILE A 70 0.62 19.87 -7.28
CA ILE A 70 1.82 20.62 -7.66
C ILE A 70 1.38 21.70 -8.64
N LYS A 71 1.77 22.96 -8.36
CA LYS A 71 1.38 24.12 -9.15
C LYS A 71 2.38 24.38 -10.27
N GLU A 72 1.95 25.17 -11.26
CA GLU A 72 2.83 25.67 -12.32
C GLU A 72 4.02 26.42 -11.74
N GLY A 73 5.16 26.34 -12.44
CA GLY A 73 6.45 26.87 -12.02
C GLY A 73 7.39 25.81 -11.45
N ILE A 74 6.87 24.71 -10.89
CA ILE A 74 7.67 23.58 -10.45
C ILE A 74 8.14 22.80 -11.70
N THR A 75 9.45 22.65 -11.84
CA THR A 75 10.07 21.96 -12.99
C THR A 75 10.57 20.56 -12.66
N LYS A 76 10.96 20.32 -11.40
CA LYS A 76 11.37 19.00 -10.93
C LYS A 76 10.85 18.76 -9.52
N ILE A 77 10.35 17.56 -9.30
CA ILE A 77 9.96 17.10 -7.96
C ILE A 77 10.89 15.99 -7.51
N THR A 78 11.54 16.20 -6.36
CA THR A 78 12.45 15.27 -5.71
C THR A 78 11.77 14.58 -4.52
N PRO A 79 12.37 13.53 -3.96
CA PRO A 79 11.84 12.87 -2.77
C PRO A 79 11.72 13.85 -1.59
N LEU A 80 10.52 14.19 -1.21
CA LEU A 80 10.22 15.19 -0.16
C LEU A 80 10.32 14.60 1.25
N GLY A 81 11.50 14.10 1.63
CA GLY A 81 11.71 13.49 2.95
C GLY A 81 10.78 12.30 3.20
N ILE A 82 10.84 11.35 2.32
CA ILE A 82 9.84 10.32 2.11
C ILE A 82 9.92 9.25 3.17
N GLY A 83 9.08 9.33 4.07
CA GLY A 83 8.53 8.22 4.77
C GLY A 83 7.05 8.49 4.85
N LYS A 84 6.24 7.79 4.01
CA LYS A 84 4.89 7.47 4.41
C LYS A 84 3.80 8.50 4.11
N PHE A 85 3.69 8.94 2.86
CA PHE A 85 2.41 9.46 2.38
C PHE A 85 1.46 8.30 1.96
N GLU A 86 1.34 7.31 2.85
CA GLU A 86 0.60 6.06 2.59
C GLU A 86 -0.88 6.29 2.26
N SER A 87 -1.44 7.43 2.68
CA SER A 87 -2.85 7.76 2.49
C SER A 87 -3.16 8.50 1.20
N VAL A 88 -2.15 8.95 0.45
CA VAL A 88 -2.33 9.68 -0.82
C VAL A 88 -3.05 8.80 -1.83
N ARG A 89 -4.10 9.37 -2.44
CA ARG A 89 -4.98 8.71 -3.42
C ARG A 89 -4.91 9.35 -4.80
N GLU A 90 -4.58 10.62 -4.87
CA GLU A 90 -4.51 11.40 -6.10
C GLU A 90 -3.29 12.34 -6.09
N ILE A 91 -2.61 12.44 -7.22
CA ILE A 91 -1.52 13.37 -7.49
C ILE A 91 -1.86 14.14 -8.76
N VAL A 92 -1.72 15.47 -8.71
CA VAL A 92 -1.90 16.36 -9.86
C VAL A 92 -0.59 17.09 -10.11
N LEU A 93 -0.02 16.91 -11.30
CA LEU A 93 1.24 17.47 -11.75
C LEU A 93 1.01 18.54 -12.82
N PRO A 94 1.77 19.66 -12.79
CA PRO A 94 1.61 20.77 -13.73
C PRO A 94 2.26 20.51 -15.10
N ASP A 95 1.92 21.32 -16.07
CA ASP A 95 2.55 21.27 -17.40
C ASP A 95 4.03 21.73 -17.37
N SER A 96 4.41 22.56 -16.41
CA SER A 96 5.80 22.99 -16.20
C SER A 96 6.74 21.89 -15.71
N LEU A 97 6.21 20.78 -15.15
CA LEU A 97 7.02 19.70 -14.59
C LEU A 97 7.70 18.89 -15.70
N THR A 98 9.02 18.85 -15.69
CA THR A 98 9.83 18.10 -16.67
C THR A 98 10.38 16.78 -16.10
N GLU A 99 10.56 16.70 -14.78
CA GLU A 99 11.15 15.53 -14.15
C GLU A 99 10.47 15.15 -12.83
N ILE A 100 10.18 13.86 -12.70
CA ILE A 100 9.87 13.23 -11.42
C ILE A 100 11.14 12.49 -10.98
N GLY A 101 11.75 12.94 -9.90
CA GLY A 101 12.99 12.35 -9.37
C GLY A 101 12.79 10.95 -8.78
N ASP A 102 13.92 10.32 -8.43
CA ASP A 102 13.97 8.95 -7.91
C ASP A 102 13.11 8.79 -6.66
N THR A 103 12.41 7.68 -6.56
CA THR A 103 11.56 7.27 -5.42
C THR A 103 10.51 8.31 -4.96
N THR A 104 10.25 9.34 -5.74
CA THR A 104 9.41 10.49 -5.34
C THR A 104 8.03 10.09 -4.78
N PHE A 105 7.34 9.13 -5.37
CA PHE A 105 6.04 8.64 -4.93
C PHE A 105 6.08 7.16 -4.51
N ALA A 106 7.28 6.62 -4.23
CA ALA A 106 7.42 5.23 -3.79
C ALA A 106 6.66 4.99 -2.48
N GLY A 107 5.94 3.86 -2.38
CA GLY A 107 5.19 3.51 -1.17
C GLY A 107 3.91 4.32 -0.95
N CYS A 108 3.42 5.06 -1.94
CA CYS A 108 2.07 5.64 -1.91
C CYS A 108 1.03 4.52 -2.05
N TYR A 109 0.86 3.70 -0.99
CA TYR A 109 0.08 2.45 -1.02
C TYR A 109 -1.39 2.62 -1.42
N LYS A 110 -1.98 3.80 -1.19
CA LYS A 110 -3.39 4.09 -1.53
C LYS A 110 -3.55 4.90 -2.82
N LEU A 111 -2.45 5.21 -3.53
CA LEU A 111 -2.49 5.97 -4.78
C LEU A 111 -3.32 5.23 -5.83
N LYS A 112 -4.31 5.93 -6.39
CA LYS A 112 -5.22 5.42 -7.42
C LYS A 112 -5.13 6.20 -8.72
N LYS A 113 -4.76 7.48 -8.66
CA LYS A 113 -4.81 8.38 -9.80
C LYS A 113 -3.63 9.32 -9.82
N VAL A 114 -2.99 9.42 -10.98
CA VAL A 114 -1.99 10.44 -11.30
C VAL A 114 -2.48 11.21 -12.51
N ARG A 115 -2.49 12.53 -12.41
CA ARG A 115 -2.73 13.44 -13.53
C ARG A 115 -1.39 14.08 -13.90
N PHE A 116 -0.82 13.66 -14.99
CA PHE A 116 0.43 14.19 -15.50
C PHE A 116 0.18 15.49 -16.27
N GLY A 117 1.13 16.43 -16.12
CA GLY A 117 1.25 17.57 -17.03
C GLY A 117 1.89 17.16 -18.37
N LYS A 118 1.76 18.03 -19.39
CA LYS A 118 2.21 17.77 -20.75
C LYS A 118 3.73 17.98 -20.95
N GLY A 119 4.41 18.60 -20.00
CA GLY A 119 5.84 18.89 -20.08
C GLY A 119 6.76 17.78 -19.56
N LEU A 120 6.22 16.74 -18.92
CA LEU A 120 7.00 15.71 -18.27
C LEU A 120 7.85 14.93 -19.30
N GLN A 121 9.16 14.83 -19.04
CA GLN A 121 10.13 14.16 -19.90
C GLN A 121 10.78 12.93 -19.26
N VAL A 122 11.03 12.98 -17.94
CA VAL A 122 11.77 11.93 -17.23
C VAL A 122 10.99 11.47 -16.02
N ILE A 123 10.92 10.13 -15.85
CA ILE A 123 10.40 9.48 -14.63
C ILE A 123 11.54 8.66 -14.02
N GLY A 124 12.05 9.12 -12.87
CA GLY A 124 13.22 8.59 -12.18
C GLY A 124 13.06 7.20 -11.60
N TYR A 125 14.16 6.66 -11.09
CA TYR A 125 14.26 5.32 -10.50
C TYR A 125 13.21 5.10 -9.40
N SER A 126 12.46 3.99 -9.50
CA SER A 126 11.44 3.59 -8.50
C SER A 126 10.40 4.67 -8.15
N ALA A 127 10.18 5.68 -9.02
CA ALA A 127 9.36 6.86 -8.70
C ALA A 127 7.92 6.51 -8.23
N PHE A 128 7.32 5.43 -8.70
CA PHE A 128 6.01 4.91 -8.29
C PHE A 128 6.08 3.48 -7.75
N ALA A 129 7.25 3.03 -7.30
CA ALA A 129 7.39 1.68 -6.76
C ALA A 129 6.47 1.46 -5.55
N SER A 130 5.88 0.28 -5.44
CA SER A 130 4.95 -0.09 -4.35
C SER A 130 3.68 0.76 -4.25
N CYS A 131 3.25 1.40 -5.34
CA CYS A 131 1.92 2.00 -5.44
C CYS A 131 0.86 0.90 -5.62
N ILE A 132 0.64 0.10 -4.57
CA ILE A 132 -0.12 -1.16 -4.63
C ILE A 132 -1.61 -1.01 -4.97
N SER A 133 -2.17 0.19 -4.89
CA SER A 133 -3.57 0.48 -5.24
C SER A 133 -3.76 1.07 -6.64
N LEU A 134 -2.66 1.37 -7.34
CA LEU A 134 -2.70 1.92 -8.70
C LEU A 134 -3.18 0.84 -9.67
N GLU A 135 -4.28 1.09 -10.39
CA GLU A 135 -4.88 0.11 -11.31
C GLU A 135 -4.54 0.39 -12.77
N GLU A 136 -4.48 1.64 -13.14
CA GLU A 136 -4.16 2.10 -14.50
C GLU A 136 -3.29 3.35 -14.46
N ILE A 137 -2.44 3.52 -15.46
CA ILE A 137 -1.64 4.72 -15.63
C ILE A 137 -1.40 4.95 -17.12
N ASP A 138 -1.67 6.17 -17.56
CA ASP A 138 -1.38 6.64 -18.91
C ASP A 138 -0.24 7.66 -18.84
N ILE A 139 0.92 7.28 -19.38
CA ILE A 139 2.12 8.11 -19.37
C ILE A 139 2.03 9.07 -20.56
N PRO A 140 2.24 10.39 -20.37
CA PRO A 140 2.08 11.37 -21.45
C PRO A 140 3.16 11.20 -22.53
N ASP A 141 2.80 11.52 -23.78
CA ASP A 141 3.67 11.35 -24.95
C ASP A 141 4.94 12.22 -24.91
N SER A 142 4.99 13.22 -24.04
CA SER A 142 6.20 14.02 -23.78
C SER A 142 7.33 13.24 -23.12
N VAL A 143 7.02 12.12 -22.42
CA VAL A 143 8.02 11.33 -21.70
C VAL A 143 8.94 10.60 -22.68
N VAL A 144 10.24 10.79 -22.49
CA VAL A 144 11.29 10.19 -23.31
C VAL A 144 12.12 9.14 -22.56
N GLU A 145 12.06 9.16 -21.22
CA GLU A 145 12.82 8.23 -20.37
C GLU A 145 11.96 7.74 -19.20
N ILE A 146 11.98 6.42 -18.99
CA ILE A 146 11.43 5.74 -17.83
C ILE A 146 12.53 4.89 -17.23
N SER A 147 13.03 5.30 -16.08
CA SER A 147 14.13 4.63 -15.39
C SER A 147 13.74 3.24 -14.85
N GLU A 148 14.70 2.57 -14.21
CA GLU A 148 14.47 1.23 -13.67
C GLU A 148 13.46 1.21 -12.52
N SER A 149 12.68 0.12 -12.43
CA SER A 149 11.77 -0.20 -11.32
C SER A 149 10.66 0.83 -11.06
N VAL A 150 10.39 1.74 -11.98
CA VAL A 150 9.43 2.87 -11.79
C VAL A 150 8.09 2.39 -11.24
N PHE A 151 7.52 1.30 -11.74
CA PHE A 151 6.26 0.72 -11.28
C PHE A 151 6.47 -0.65 -10.59
N ALA A 152 7.66 -0.92 -10.06
CA ALA A 152 7.90 -2.19 -9.37
C ALA A 152 6.93 -2.37 -8.19
N SER A 153 6.41 -3.58 -8.00
CA SER A 153 5.47 -3.94 -6.93
C SER A 153 4.13 -3.18 -6.95
N CYS A 154 3.70 -2.67 -8.10
CA CYS A 154 2.36 -2.12 -8.29
C CYS A 154 1.36 -3.28 -8.47
N HIS A 155 0.95 -3.90 -7.34
CA HIS A 155 0.25 -5.20 -7.35
C HIS A 155 -1.11 -5.19 -8.04
N LYS A 156 -1.79 -4.02 -8.11
CA LYS A 156 -3.09 -3.89 -8.77
C LYS A 156 -3.03 -3.31 -10.16
N LEU A 157 -1.85 -2.95 -10.66
CA LEU A 157 -1.69 -2.35 -11.98
C LEU A 157 -2.13 -3.34 -13.05
N LYS A 158 -3.22 -3.02 -13.77
CA LYS A 158 -3.85 -3.83 -14.82
C LYS A 158 -3.48 -3.36 -16.22
N LYS A 159 -3.38 -2.05 -16.39
CA LYS A 159 -3.14 -1.43 -17.70
C LYS A 159 -2.10 -0.32 -17.60
N ILE A 160 -1.26 -0.26 -18.62
CA ILE A 160 -0.34 0.86 -18.83
C ILE A 160 -0.26 1.20 -20.32
N THR A 161 -0.18 2.51 -20.61
CA THR A 161 0.13 3.03 -21.93
C THR A 161 1.54 3.63 -21.92
N LEU A 162 2.44 3.11 -22.75
CA LEU A 162 3.79 3.63 -22.95
C LEU A 162 3.75 4.71 -24.02
N PRO A 163 4.46 5.85 -23.82
CA PRO A 163 4.40 7.00 -24.70
C PRO A 163 5.13 6.78 -26.03
N GLU A 164 4.71 7.49 -27.08
CA GLU A 164 5.30 7.38 -28.42
C GLU A 164 6.77 7.79 -28.46
N ARG A 165 7.13 8.83 -27.70
CA ARG A 165 8.48 9.42 -27.72
C ARG A 165 9.48 8.70 -26.84
N LEU A 166 9.09 7.62 -26.14
CA LEU A 166 9.95 6.86 -25.26
C LEU A 166 11.17 6.31 -26.02
N LYS A 167 12.36 6.69 -25.55
CA LYS A 167 13.66 6.27 -26.10
C LYS A 167 14.28 5.14 -25.32
N GLU A 168 14.10 5.19 -23.99
CA GLU A 168 14.69 4.23 -23.06
C GLU A 168 13.70 3.81 -21.99
N TRP A 169 13.74 2.53 -21.66
CA TRP A 169 13.05 1.96 -20.52
C TRP A 169 13.72 0.66 -20.10
N ASN A 170 13.57 0.29 -18.83
CA ASN A 170 14.18 -0.91 -18.27
C ASN A 170 13.13 -2.02 -18.09
N PHE A 171 13.52 -3.27 -18.39
CA PHE A 171 12.63 -4.43 -18.22
C PHE A 171 12.18 -4.67 -16.76
N ASN A 172 12.89 -4.14 -15.75
CA ASN A 172 12.49 -4.17 -14.34
C ASN A 172 11.38 -3.17 -13.99
N THR A 173 11.03 -2.27 -14.92
CA THR A 173 10.00 -1.23 -14.71
C THR A 173 8.69 -1.81 -14.15
N PHE A 174 8.28 -3.00 -14.59
CA PHE A 174 7.07 -3.70 -14.11
C PHE A 174 7.37 -4.94 -13.26
N ARG A 175 8.54 -4.97 -12.61
CA ARG A 175 8.86 -6.08 -11.72
C ARG A 175 7.80 -6.19 -10.64
N ASP A 176 7.23 -7.39 -10.47
CA ASP A 176 6.24 -7.67 -9.45
C ASP A 176 4.90 -6.92 -9.60
N CYS A 177 4.43 -6.82 -10.86
CA CYS A 177 3.09 -6.36 -11.21
C CYS A 177 2.22 -7.55 -11.66
N PRO A 178 1.77 -8.42 -10.73
CA PRO A 178 1.12 -9.69 -11.09
C PRO A 178 -0.26 -9.54 -11.70
N ALA A 179 -0.91 -8.38 -11.51
CA ALA A 179 -2.22 -8.08 -12.08
C ALA A 179 -2.18 -7.52 -13.50
N LEU A 180 -0.99 -7.24 -14.06
CA LEU A 180 -0.85 -6.57 -15.35
C LEU A 180 -1.46 -7.40 -16.50
N GLU A 181 -2.50 -6.85 -17.12
CA GLU A 181 -3.31 -7.48 -18.18
C GLU A 181 -3.03 -6.87 -19.56
N THR A 182 -2.80 -5.59 -19.63
CA THR A 182 -2.66 -4.86 -20.90
C THR A 182 -1.50 -3.89 -20.87
N ILE A 183 -0.65 -3.96 -21.89
CA ILE A 183 0.36 -2.95 -22.19
C ILE A 183 0.10 -2.42 -23.59
N VAL A 184 -0.19 -1.14 -23.70
CA VAL A 184 -0.27 -0.42 -24.97
C VAL A 184 1.12 0.18 -25.22
N ASN A 185 1.86 -0.37 -26.16
CA ASN A 185 3.21 0.09 -26.48
C ASN A 185 3.16 1.01 -27.70
N ASN A 186 2.94 2.31 -27.48
CA ASN A 186 2.97 3.31 -28.57
C ASN A 186 4.41 3.68 -28.98
N SER A 187 5.41 3.28 -28.18
CA SER A 187 6.81 3.64 -28.43
C SER A 187 7.40 2.94 -29.66
N LYS A 188 8.55 3.44 -30.07
CA LYS A 188 9.32 2.85 -31.20
C LYS A 188 10.26 1.72 -30.77
N ILE A 189 10.26 1.35 -29.49
CA ILE A 189 11.08 0.29 -28.93
C ILE A 189 10.24 -0.88 -28.42
N PRO A 190 10.72 -2.12 -28.53
CA PRO A 190 9.97 -3.28 -28.06
C PRO A 190 9.95 -3.38 -26.53
N CYS A 191 8.82 -3.82 -25.98
CA CYS A 191 8.65 -4.04 -24.56
C CYS A 191 8.85 -5.52 -24.22
N TYR A 192 9.94 -5.87 -23.55
CA TYR A 192 10.26 -7.24 -23.18
C TYR A 192 9.64 -7.61 -21.84
N MET A 193 8.89 -8.75 -21.78
CA MET A 193 8.14 -9.21 -20.61
C MET A 193 8.70 -10.52 -20.06
N PRO A 194 9.78 -10.49 -19.24
CA PRO A 194 10.42 -11.70 -18.72
C PRO A 194 9.67 -12.34 -17.55
N TRP A 195 8.71 -11.61 -16.93
CA TRP A 195 8.14 -11.95 -15.63
C TRP A 195 7.04 -12.98 -15.71
N TYR A 196 6.96 -13.84 -14.70
CA TYR A 196 5.86 -14.77 -14.45
C TYR A 196 5.54 -15.77 -15.58
N LYS A 197 6.50 -16.12 -16.45
CA LYS A 197 6.34 -17.07 -17.60
C LYS A 197 5.51 -18.32 -17.25
N LYS A 198 5.53 -18.77 -16.00
CA LYS A 198 4.79 -19.93 -15.52
C LYS A 198 3.30 -19.64 -15.26
N TYR A 199 2.96 -18.38 -14.97
CA TYR A 199 1.62 -17.98 -14.50
C TYR A 199 0.94 -16.97 -15.42
N VAL A 200 1.70 -16.28 -16.27
CA VAL A 200 1.22 -15.27 -17.19
C VAL A 200 1.69 -15.58 -18.60
N THR A 201 0.77 -15.56 -19.55
CA THR A 201 1.06 -15.70 -20.98
C THR A 201 0.67 -14.42 -21.69
N TRP A 202 1.64 -13.77 -22.32
CA TRP A 202 1.42 -12.57 -23.13
C TRP A 202 1.10 -12.93 -24.58
N ARG A 203 0.24 -12.15 -25.23
CA ARG A 203 -0.16 -12.26 -26.62
C ARG A 203 -0.18 -10.90 -27.31
N VAL A 204 0.22 -10.88 -28.55
CA VAL A 204 0.03 -9.79 -29.50
C VAL A 204 -0.64 -10.38 -30.72
N ASP A 205 -1.72 -9.79 -31.21
CA ASP A 205 -2.50 -10.28 -32.34
C ASP A 205 -2.87 -11.79 -32.20
N GLY A 206 -3.23 -12.20 -30.96
CA GLY A 206 -3.58 -13.58 -30.60
C GLY A 206 -2.39 -14.55 -30.43
N LYS A 207 -1.18 -14.22 -30.89
CA LYS A 207 0.01 -15.08 -30.83
C LYS A 207 0.77 -14.88 -29.52
N LYS A 208 1.25 -15.98 -28.94
CA LYS A 208 2.09 -15.94 -27.73
C LYS A 208 3.40 -15.22 -28.02
N THR A 209 3.79 -14.35 -27.09
CA THR A 209 5.01 -13.57 -27.18
C THR A 209 5.70 -13.39 -25.83
N LYS A 210 6.99 -13.07 -25.87
CA LYS A 210 7.77 -12.55 -24.72
C LYS A 210 8.07 -11.06 -24.85
N THR A 211 7.74 -10.49 -26.00
CA THR A 211 8.03 -9.10 -26.35
C THR A 211 6.80 -8.49 -27.00
N ILE A 212 6.42 -7.31 -26.57
CA ILE A 212 5.37 -6.52 -27.22
C ILE A 212 6.08 -5.57 -28.18
N PRO A 213 5.92 -5.75 -29.51
CA PRO A 213 6.59 -4.89 -30.50
C PRO A 213 6.18 -3.42 -30.37
N ALA A 214 6.97 -2.56 -30.98
CA ALA A 214 6.67 -1.14 -31.17
C ALA A 214 5.29 -0.96 -31.82
N GLY A 215 4.50 -0.01 -31.35
CA GLY A 215 3.17 0.31 -31.89
C GLY A 215 2.12 -0.79 -31.67
N LYS A 216 2.36 -1.79 -30.81
CA LYS A 216 1.44 -2.90 -30.57
C LYS A 216 0.90 -2.95 -29.15
N THR A 217 -0.27 -3.54 -29.03
CA THR A 217 -0.87 -3.84 -27.72
C THR A 217 -0.63 -5.29 -27.36
N GLY A 218 -0.03 -5.50 -26.19
CA GLY A 218 0.09 -6.81 -25.57
C GLY A 218 -1.01 -7.05 -24.55
N THR A 219 -1.62 -8.23 -24.60
CA THR A 219 -2.59 -8.69 -23.61
C THR A 219 -2.09 -9.92 -22.90
N SER A 220 -2.36 -10.02 -21.60
CA SER A 220 -1.97 -11.18 -20.81
C SER A 220 -3.15 -12.08 -20.50
N THR A 221 -2.86 -13.37 -20.35
CA THR A 221 -3.78 -14.35 -19.75
C THR A 221 -3.13 -14.89 -18.49
N ARG A 222 -3.81 -14.68 -17.35
CA ARG A 222 -3.34 -15.10 -16.04
C ARG A 222 -3.87 -16.48 -15.67
N LYS A 223 -3.00 -17.34 -15.15
CA LYS A 223 -3.34 -18.72 -14.79
C LYS A 223 -4.36 -18.74 -13.63
N LYS A 224 -5.37 -19.60 -13.78
CA LYS A 224 -6.30 -19.94 -12.70
C LYS A 224 -5.63 -20.88 -11.71
N LEU A 225 -5.65 -20.54 -10.43
CA LEU A 225 -5.06 -21.28 -9.33
C LEU A 225 -6.15 -21.75 -8.36
N SER A 226 -5.85 -22.81 -7.57
CA SER A 226 -6.81 -23.37 -6.61
C SER A 226 -6.60 -22.83 -5.21
N ILE A 227 -7.71 -22.71 -4.46
CA ILE A 227 -7.73 -22.49 -3.01
C ILE A 227 -8.22 -23.78 -2.37
N GLN A 228 -7.48 -24.26 -1.38
CA GLN A 228 -7.85 -25.41 -0.55
C GLN A 228 -8.22 -24.94 0.86
N TYR A 229 -9.25 -25.52 1.43
CA TYR A 229 -9.68 -25.24 2.79
C TYR A 229 -9.66 -26.50 3.63
N ASP A 230 -9.06 -26.42 4.79
CA ASP A 230 -9.18 -27.43 5.85
C ASP A 230 -10.07 -26.85 6.94
N LEU A 231 -11.29 -27.34 7.00
CA LEU A 231 -12.32 -26.82 7.92
C LEU A 231 -12.16 -27.31 9.35
N ARG A 232 -11.23 -28.26 9.60
CA ARG A 232 -10.96 -28.84 10.94
C ARG A 232 -12.24 -29.20 11.68
N GLY A 233 -13.13 -29.97 11.03
CA GLY A 233 -14.41 -30.42 11.56
C GLY A 233 -15.53 -29.38 11.52
N GLY A 234 -15.31 -28.24 10.87
CA GLY A 234 -16.36 -27.29 10.53
C GLY A 234 -17.08 -27.65 9.23
N GLN A 235 -18.11 -26.90 8.92
CA GLN A 235 -18.91 -27.02 7.71
C GLN A 235 -19.06 -25.66 7.03
N GLU A 236 -19.13 -25.64 5.71
CA GLU A 236 -19.46 -24.44 4.94
C GLU A 236 -20.95 -24.10 5.12
N THR A 237 -21.25 -22.83 5.38
CA THR A 237 -22.63 -22.33 5.40
C THR A 237 -23.00 -21.64 4.08
N LYS A 238 -21.99 -21.21 3.32
CA LYS A 238 -22.07 -20.75 1.95
C LYS A 238 -20.84 -21.23 1.21
N LYS A 239 -20.96 -21.42 -0.11
CA LYS A 239 -19.85 -21.88 -0.97
C LYS A 239 -18.63 -20.97 -0.86
N LEU A 240 -17.50 -21.54 -0.49
CA LEU A 240 -16.21 -20.85 -0.42
C LEU A 240 -15.61 -20.69 -1.82
N PRO A 241 -14.86 -19.60 -2.11
CA PRO A 241 -14.14 -19.45 -3.37
C PRO A 241 -13.06 -20.53 -3.49
N ARG A 242 -13.09 -21.32 -4.55
CA ARG A 242 -12.16 -22.47 -4.75
C ARG A 242 -11.02 -22.14 -5.71
N THR A 243 -11.09 -21.01 -6.39
CA THR A 243 -10.11 -20.62 -7.38
C THR A 243 -9.93 -19.11 -7.41
N TYR A 244 -8.74 -18.66 -7.86
CA TYR A 244 -8.41 -17.28 -8.15
C TYR A 244 -7.48 -17.22 -9.36
N ARG A 245 -7.36 -16.05 -10.02
CA ARG A 245 -6.36 -15.84 -11.05
C ARG A 245 -5.08 -15.31 -10.40
N PHE A 246 -3.94 -15.76 -10.90
CA PHE A 246 -2.66 -15.22 -10.48
C PHE A 246 -2.68 -13.68 -10.55
N GLY A 247 -2.30 -13.00 -9.47
CA GLY A 247 -2.38 -11.55 -9.35
C GLY A 247 -3.66 -10.99 -8.73
N ASP A 248 -4.73 -11.80 -8.57
CA ASP A 248 -5.92 -11.36 -7.87
C ASP A 248 -5.74 -11.47 -6.35
N SER A 249 -6.43 -10.59 -5.62
CA SER A 249 -6.64 -10.72 -4.18
C SER A 249 -8.05 -11.23 -3.94
N VAL A 250 -8.19 -12.33 -3.20
CA VAL A 250 -9.50 -12.91 -2.86
C VAL A 250 -9.69 -12.84 -1.36
N THR A 251 -10.74 -12.15 -0.92
CA THR A 251 -11.15 -12.13 0.49
C THR A 251 -11.67 -13.50 0.89
N LEU A 252 -11.17 -14.02 2.00
CA LEU A 252 -11.62 -15.30 2.56
C LEU A 252 -12.88 -15.08 3.39
N PRO A 253 -14.02 -15.67 2.98
CA PRO A 253 -15.28 -15.45 3.68
C PRO A 253 -15.33 -16.22 5.01
N GLU A 254 -16.05 -15.67 5.97
CA GLU A 254 -16.26 -16.27 7.30
C GLU A 254 -17.50 -17.20 7.36
N THR A 255 -17.90 -17.73 6.21
CA THR A 255 -19.13 -18.53 6.05
C THR A 255 -18.92 -20.00 6.40
N VAL A 256 -18.40 -20.24 7.61
CA VAL A 256 -18.19 -21.58 8.17
C VAL A 256 -18.74 -21.68 9.59
N LYS A 257 -19.16 -22.88 9.99
CA LYS A 257 -19.67 -23.16 11.35
C LYS A 257 -19.12 -24.47 11.86
N ARG A 258 -18.96 -24.56 13.19
CA ARG A 258 -18.65 -25.81 13.92
C ARG A 258 -19.42 -25.82 15.23
N LYS A 259 -20.18 -26.88 15.47
CA LYS A 259 -21.00 -27.01 16.69
C LYS A 259 -20.14 -26.91 17.96
N GLY A 260 -20.49 -26.00 18.86
CA GLY A 260 -19.78 -25.78 20.13
C GLY A 260 -18.48 -24.98 20.02
N TYR A 261 -18.16 -24.42 18.85
CA TYR A 261 -16.98 -23.61 18.61
C TYR A 261 -17.33 -22.25 18.00
N VAL A 262 -16.39 -21.35 18.09
CA VAL A 262 -16.44 -20.04 17.42
C VAL A 262 -15.36 -19.99 16.36
N PHE A 263 -15.71 -19.50 15.19
CA PHE A 263 -14.76 -19.26 14.11
C PHE A 263 -13.92 -18.01 14.43
N MET A 264 -12.60 -18.18 14.46
CA MET A 264 -11.65 -17.13 14.80
C MET A 264 -10.89 -16.58 13.60
N GLY A 265 -11.20 -17.05 12.39
CA GLY A 265 -10.54 -16.66 11.16
C GLY A 265 -9.86 -17.82 10.46
N TRP A 266 -9.19 -17.50 9.37
CA TRP A 266 -8.39 -18.44 8.59
C TRP A 266 -6.92 -18.30 8.99
N SER A 267 -6.18 -19.40 8.95
CA SER A 267 -4.72 -19.40 9.09
C SER A 267 -4.08 -20.11 7.90
N ASP A 268 -2.88 -19.73 7.56
CA ASP A 268 -2.00 -20.51 6.69
C ASP A 268 -0.86 -21.15 7.50
N LYS A 269 0.20 -21.60 6.85
CA LYS A 269 1.37 -22.16 7.55
C LYS A 269 2.19 -21.12 8.31
N MET A 270 2.07 -19.84 7.95
CA MET A 270 2.91 -18.75 8.45
C MET A 270 2.14 -17.77 9.33
N TYR A 271 0.86 -17.54 9.03
CA TYR A 271 0.05 -16.48 9.65
C TYR A 271 -1.24 -17.01 10.24
N ALA A 272 -1.60 -16.47 11.39
CA ALA A 272 -2.94 -16.56 11.94
C ALA A 272 -3.80 -15.43 11.35
N ASP A 273 -5.10 -15.65 11.27
CA ASP A 273 -6.11 -14.68 10.82
C ASP A 273 -5.83 -14.07 9.42
N VAL A 274 -5.61 -14.96 8.46
CA VAL A 274 -5.46 -14.58 7.05
C VAL A 274 -6.82 -14.20 6.48
N GLU A 275 -6.96 -12.95 6.06
CA GLU A 275 -8.21 -12.45 5.48
C GLU A 275 -8.28 -12.58 3.96
N LYS A 276 -7.13 -12.64 3.30
CA LYS A 276 -7.03 -12.62 1.84
C LYS A 276 -6.01 -13.63 1.32
N VAL A 277 -6.30 -14.16 0.15
CA VAL A 277 -5.30 -14.89 -0.66
C VAL A 277 -4.41 -13.86 -1.35
N GLU A 278 -3.12 -13.93 -1.10
CA GLU A 278 -2.17 -13.08 -1.80
C GLU A 278 -1.77 -13.65 -3.16
N SER A 279 -1.51 -12.78 -4.11
CA SER A 279 -1.34 -13.05 -5.53
C SER A 279 -0.21 -14.03 -5.91
N ARG A 280 0.70 -14.33 -4.99
CA ARG A 280 1.95 -15.09 -5.26
C ARG A 280 1.93 -16.55 -4.83
N GLN A 281 0.90 -16.99 -4.13
CA GLN A 281 0.84 -18.36 -3.60
C GLN A 281 0.51 -19.35 -4.71
N LYS A 282 1.40 -20.31 -4.95
CA LYS A 282 1.20 -21.38 -5.98
C LYS A 282 0.04 -22.30 -5.66
N LYS A 283 -0.16 -22.60 -4.39
CA LYS A 283 -1.28 -23.36 -3.82
C LYS A 283 -1.63 -22.72 -2.50
N ALA A 284 -2.76 -22.03 -2.46
CA ALA A 284 -3.27 -21.44 -1.24
C ALA A 284 -4.02 -22.52 -0.45
N LYS A 285 -3.55 -22.85 0.75
CA LYS A 285 -4.24 -23.74 1.68
C LYS A 285 -4.48 -23.02 2.99
N PHE A 286 -5.73 -22.91 3.38
CA PHE A 286 -6.16 -22.23 4.58
C PHE A 286 -6.83 -23.22 5.54
N TYR A 287 -6.60 -22.98 6.82
CA TYR A 287 -7.12 -23.79 7.92
C TYR A 287 -8.09 -22.95 8.73
N ALA A 288 -9.28 -23.47 8.97
CA ALA A 288 -10.22 -22.83 9.87
C ALA A 288 -9.69 -22.86 11.30
N THR A 289 -9.68 -21.73 11.97
CA THR A 289 -9.27 -21.59 13.37
C THR A 289 -10.49 -21.57 14.25
N TRP A 290 -10.54 -22.48 15.22
CA TRP A 290 -11.69 -22.69 16.09
C TRP A 290 -11.32 -22.58 17.55
N TYR A 291 -12.06 -21.76 18.31
CA TYR A 291 -11.95 -21.69 19.76
C TYR A 291 -13.21 -22.18 20.43
N LYS A 292 -13.05 -22.95 21.53
CA LYS A 292 -14.11 -23.05 22.52
C LYS A 292 -14.06 -21.78 23.36
N TYR A 293 -15.12 -21.03 23.36
CA TYR A 293 -15.20 -19.76 24.07
C TYR A 293 -16.56 -19.66 24.79
N LYS A 294 -16.50 -19.47 26.09
CA LYS A 294 -17.69 -19.37 26.97
C LYS A 294 -17.48 -18.27 27.98
N VAL A 295 -18.51 -17.51 28.25
CA VAL A 295 -18.54 -16.52 29.32
C VAL A 295 -19.71 -16.86 30.23
N GLU A 296 -19.47 -16.94 31.52
CA GLU A 296 -20.49 -17.23 32.54
C GLU A 296 -20.33 -16.28 33.73
N SER A 297 -21.44 -15.83 34.28
CA SER A 297 -21.48 -15.17 35.57
C SER A 297 -22.19 -16.09 36.56
N LYS A 298 -21.47 -16.53 37.59
CA LYS A 298 -21.99 -17.45 38.66
C LYS A 298 -21.78 -16.86 40.06
N LYS A 299 -21.16 -15.72 40.15
CA LYS A 299 -20.90 -14.99 41.40
C LYS A 299 -21.16 -13.53 41.21
N THR A 300 -21.71 -12.89 42.22
CA THR A 300 -21.98 -11.45 42.25
C THR A 300 -20.80 -10.63 41.76
N GLY A 301 -21.05 -9.70 40.85
CA GLY A 301 -20.06 -8.77 40.31
C GLY A 301 -18.91 -9.42 39.57
N THR A 302 -19.03 -10.67 39.10
CA THR A 302 -17.96 -11.37 38.41
C THR A 302 -18.41 -12.06 37.14
N ALA A 303 -17.52 -12.15 36.13
CA ALA A 303 -17.67 -13.06 35.00
C ALA A 303 -16.42 -13.95 34.86
N THR A 304 -16.63 -15.18 34.43
CA THR A 304 -15.55 -16.11 34.10
C THR A 304 -15.55 -16.37 32.61
N VAL A 305 -14.48 -15.97 31.96
CA VAL A 305 -14.20 -16.23 30.55
C VAL A 305 -13.36 -17.50 30.45
N SER A 306 -13.91 -18.52 29.80
CA SER A 306 -13.23 -19.80 29.53
C SER A 306 -12.95 -19.89 28.04
N PHE A 307 -11.72 -20.27 27.66
CA PHE A 307 -11.32 -20.42 26.27
C PHE A 307 -10.37 -21.60 26.10
N ASP A 308 -10.36 -22.15 24.89
CA ASP A 308 -9.47 -23.22 24.47
C ASP A 308 -9.17 -23.05 22.98
N SER A 309 -7.95 -22.64 22.67
CA SER A 309 -7.41 -22.48 21.33
C SER A 309 -6.50 -23.61 20.89
N SER A 310 -6.40 -24.70 21.66
CA SER A 310 -5.52 -25.84 21.36
C SER A 310 -5.80 -26.47 19.99
N GLN A 311 -7.02 -26.36 19.50
CA GLN A 311 -7.42 -26.83 18.17
C GLN A 311 -7.01 -25.86 17.03
N ALA A 312 -6.57 -24.65 17.35
CA ALA A 312 -6.20 -23.67 16.34
C ALA A 312 -4.95 -24.12 15.55
N LYS A 313 -4.03 -24.83 16.22
CA LYS A 313 -2.71 -25.23 15.67
C LYS A 313 -1.94 -24.05 15.07
N VAL A 314 -2.10 -22.89 15.67
CA VAL A 314 -1.43 -21.65 15.30
C VAL A 314 -0.61 -21.18 16.49
N LEU A 315 0.57 -20.67 16.24
CA LEU A 315 1.40 -20.05 17.26
C LEU A 315 0.72 -18.78 17.74
N LEU A 316 0.15 -18.81 18.93
CA LEU A 316 -0.40 -17.65 19.62
C LEU A 316 0.37 -17.50 20.94
N GLU A 317 0.86 -16.31 21.18
CA GLU A 317 1.60 -16.01 22.41
C GLU A 317 0.65 -15.65 23.55
N ALA A 318 -0.47 -15.01 23.23
CA ALA A 318 -1.46 -14.58 24.21
C ALA A 318 -2.87 -14.55 23.66
N HIS A 319 -3.82 -14.28 24.54
CA HIS A 319 -5.21 -13.94 24.21
C HIS A 319 -5.55 -12.60 24.87
N ALA A 320 -6.21 -11.74 24.13
CA ALA A 320 -6.81 -10.54 24.67
C ALA A 320 -8.32 -10.71 24.80
N ILE A 321 -8.86 -10.27 25.91
CA ILE A 321 -10.29 -10.28 26.22
C ILE A 321 -10.67 -8.84 26.50
N ARG A 322 -11.63 -8.30 25.75
CA ARG A 322 -12.23 -7.01 26.06
C ARG A 322 -13.68 -7.16 26.46
N TYR A 323 -14.14 -6.26 27.31
CA TYR A 323 -15.51 -6.29 27.83
C TYR A 323 -16.04 -4.87 28.03
N SER A 324 -17.35 -4.72 27.85
CA SER A 324 -18.03 -3.42 27.94
C SER A 324 -19.51 -3.61 28.26
N VAL A 325 -20.13 -2.59 28.85
CA VAL A 325 -21.60 -2.48 28.95
C VAL A 325 -22.21 -2.05 27.61
N TYR A 326 -21.43 -1.47 26.73
CA TYR A 326 -21.88 -1.03 25.40
C TYR A 326 -21.74 -2.14 24.35
N LYS A 327 -22.82 -2.34 23.57
CA LYS A 327 -22.85 -3.37 22.54
C LYS A 327 -21.85 -3.12 21.40
N ASP A 328 -21.55 -1.89 21.10
CA ASP A 328 -20.59 -1.49 20.05
C ASP A 328 -19.14 -1.55 20.51
N MET A 329 -18.90 -1.79 21.82
CA MET A 329 -17.57 -1.81 22.43
C MET A 329 -16.85 -0.46 22.38
N SER A 330 -17.59 0.64 22.27
CA SER A 330 -17.05 2.01 22.17
C SER A 330 -16.18 2.42 23.36
N LEU A 331 -16.53 1.95 24.55
CA LEU A 331 -15.73 2.03 25.77
C LEU A 331 -15.56 0.62 26.32
N CYS A 332 -14.35 0.10 26.32
CA CYS A 332 -14.08 -1.26 26.78
C CYS A 332 -12.82 -1.34 27.62
N ASP A 333 -12.85 -2.23 28.62
CA ASP A 333 -11.67 -2.68 29.34
C ASP A 333 -11.07 -3.90 28.66
N GLU A 334 -9.76 -4.10 28.83
CA GLU A 334 -9.03 -5.21 28.25
C GLU A 334 -8.26 -6.01 29.29
N LYS A 335 -8.15 -7.32 29.06
CA LYS A 335 -7.34 -8.23 29.87
C LYS A 335 -6.60 -9.23 29.00
N TYR A 336 -5.32 -9.39 29.25
CA TYR A 336 -4.44 -10.31 28.53
C TYR A 336 -4.24 -11.62 29.30
N CYS A 337 -4.02 -12.70 28.57
CA CYS A 337 -3.73 -14.02 29.12
C CYS A 337 -2.76 -14.79 28.21
N ASN A 338 -1.56 -15.08 28.70
CA ASN A 338 -0.48 -15.79 27.98
C ASN A 338 -0.67 -17.31 28.04
N LYS A 339 -1.84 -17.82 27.69
CA LYS A 339 -2.15 -19.26 27.69
C LYS A 339 -3.04 -19.62 26.52
N SER A 340 -2.79 -20.76 25.90
CA SER A 340 -3.62 -21.32 24.82
C SER A 340 -4.98 -21.85 25.32
N LYS A 341 -5.06 -22.20 26.60
CA LYS A 341 -6.27 -22.68 27.24
C LYS A 341 -6.34 -22.17 28.67
N GLY A 342 -7.48 -21.68 29.11
CA GLY A 342 -7.57 -21.15 30.45
C GLY A 342 -8.94 -20.60 30.83
N ARG A 343 -8.92 -20.05 32.04
CA ARG A 343 -10.04 -19.28 32.60
C ARG A 343 -9.53 -17.97 33.13
N VAL A 344 -10.17 -16.89 32.71
CA VAL A 344 -9.88 -15.55 33.22
C VAL A 344 -11.09 -15.06 33.99
N ARG A 345 -10.88 -14.64 35.23
CA ARG A 345 -11.93 -14.03 36.05
C ARG A 345 -11.86 -12.51 35.90
N ILE A 346 -12.94 -11.92 35.49
CA ILE A 346 -13.18 -10.48 35.48
C ILE A 346 -13.96 -10.15 36.74
N LYS A 347 -13.49 -9.21 37.54
CA LYS A 347 -14.07 -8.79 38.82
C LYS A 347 -14.57 -7.36 38.70
N TYR A 348 -15.32 -6.91 39.71
CA TYR A 348 -15.81 -5.51 39.83
C TYR A 348 -16.78 -5.10 38.73
N LEU A 349 -17.50 -6.07 38.18
CA LEU A 349 -18.60 -5.82 37.27
C LEU A 349 -19.86 -5.41 38.07
N GLU A 350 -20.67 -4.54 37.50
CA GLU A 350 -21.91 -4.11 38.18
C GLU A 350 -22.95 -5.22 38.15
N PRO A 351 -23.42 -5.69 39.35
CA PRO A 351 -24.46 -6.69 39.44
C PRO A 351 -25.75 -6.25 38.74
N GLY A 352 -26.44 -7.21 38.09
CA GLY A 352 -27.66 -6.95 37.32
C GLY A 352 -27.46 -6.35 35.95
N LYS A 353 -26.28 -5.75 35.64
CA LYS A 353 -26.00 -5.20 34.31
C LYS A 353 -25.62 -6.30 33.30
N THR A 354 -25.85 -5.99 32.04
CA THR A 354 -25.43 -6.81 30.92
C THR A 354 -24.09 -6.31 30.38
N TYR A 355 -23.14 -7.22 30.23
CA TYR A 355 -21.86 -6.97 29.61
C TYR A 355 -21.70 -7.75 28.29
N TYR A 356 -20.92 -7.18 27.39
CA TYR A 356 -20.49 -7.79 26.14
C TYR A 356 -19.02 -8.12 26.25
N PHE A 357 -18.63 -9.31 25.79
CA PHE A 357 -17.26 -9.82 25.85
C PHE A 357 -16.81 -10.24 24.46
N GLU A 358 -15.60 -9.92 24.09
CA GLU A 358 -14.95 -10.38 22.87
C GLU A 358 -13.57 -10.94 23.18
N ILE A 359 -13.08 -11.84 22.33
CA ILE A 359 -11.76 -12.46 22.47
C ILE A 359 -11.01 -12.37 21.13
N CYS A 360 -9.69 -12.12 21.19
CA CYS A 360 -8.80 -12.30 20.04
C CYS A 360 -7.56 -13.09 20.45
N GLY A 361 -6.93 -13.76 19.49
CA GLY A 361 -5.60 -14.33 19.65
C GLY A 361 -4.54 -13.26 19.37
N VAL A 362 -3.50 -13.21 20.18
CA VAL A 362 -2.38 -12.27 20.06
C VAL A 362 -1.13 -13.07 19.71
N ARG A 363 -0.47 -12.73 18.62
CA ARG A 363 0.78 -13.34 18.20
C ARG A 363 1.98 -12.63 18.81
N ASP A 364 1.90 -11.31 18.89
CA ASP A 364 2.89 -10.43 19.45
C ASP A 364 2.14 -9.41 20.32
N PRO A 365 2.44 -9.30 21.62
CA PRO A 365 1.78 -8.34 22.51
C PRO A 365 1.90 -6.88 22.06
N ASP A 366 3.01 -6.54 21.37
CA ASP A 366 3.24 -5.19 20.85
C ASP A 366 2.47 -4.91 19.54
N HIS A 367 2.02 -5.98 18.86
CA HIS A 367 1.24 -5.91 17.63
C HIS A 367 0.04 -6.87 17.71
N PRO A 368 -0.97 -6.58 18.53
CA PRO A 368 -2.14 -7.42 18.69
C PRO A 368 -2.93 -7.51 17.38
N PHE A 369 -3.61 -8.65 17.18
CA PHE A 369 -4.54 -8.79 16.06
C PHE A 369 -5.65 -7.74 16.17
N GLU A 370 -5.87 -7.01 15.09
CA GLU A 370 -6.88 -5.94 15.04
C GLU A 370 -8.32 -6.46 15.09
N LYS A 371 -8.54 -7.76 14.87
CA LYS A 371 -9.88 -8.31 14.69
C LYS A 371 -10.38 -9.06 15.92
N TRP A 372 -11.25 -8.42 16.64
CA TRP A 372 -11.97 -9.03 17.77
C TRP A 372 -13.07 -9.95 17.28
N ARG A 373 -13.22 -11.09 17.95
CA ARG A 373 -14.11 -12.17 17.55
C ARG A 373 -15.03 -12.58 18.68
N ALA A 374 -16.09 -13.29 18.32
CA ALA A 374 -16.89 -14.07 19.25
C ALA A 374 -17.57 -13.26 20.35
N LYS A 375 -18.21 -12.17 19.99
CA LYS A 375 -19.02 -11.38 20.95
C LYS A 375 -20.01 -12.25 21.72
N ARG A 376 -19.99 -12.14 23.05
CA ARG A 376 -20.91 -12.81 23.98
C ARG A 376 -21.59 -11.77 24.85
N LYS A 377 -22.90 -11.96 25.03
CA LYS A 377 -23.72 -11.17 25.95
C LYS A 377 -23.94 -11.96 27.22
N VAL A 378 -23.66 -11.39 28.38
CA VAL A 378 -23.82 -12.03 29.69
C VAL A 378 -24.40 -11.05 30.69
N SER A 379 -25.48 -11.42 31.38
CA SER A 379 -25.98 -10.67 32.52
C SER A 379 -25.20 -11.07 33.78
N ILE A 380 -24.74 -10.08 34.54
CA ILE A 380 -23.93 -10.31 35.74
C ILE A 380 -24.85 -10.64 36.91
N CYS A 381 -24.50 -11.72 37.63
CA CYS A 381 -25.24 -12.10 38.83
C CYS A 381 -25.24 -10.97 39.86
N GLY A 382 -26.43 -10.74 40.42
CA GLY A 382 -26.66 -9.85 41.55
C GLY A 382 -26.17 -10.43 42.88
#